data_87c7f469abbb848ccf455c0dc3327fa1
#
_entry.id   87c7f469abbb848ccf455c0dc3327fa1
#
_cell.length_a   1.000
_cell.length_b   1.000
_cell.length_c   1.000
_cell.angle_alpha   90.00
_cell.angle_beta   90.00
_cell.angle_gamma   90.00
#
_symmetry.space_group_name_H-M   'P 1'
#
loop_
_entity.id
_entity.type
_entity.pdbx_description
1 polymer ?
#
loop_
_entity_poly.entity_id
_entity_poly.type
_entity_poly.pdbx_seq_one_letter_code
_entity_poly.pdbx_strand_id
1 'polypeptide(L)'
;MMKEQLEAIRKSALEAIAGTKAAAELDALRVKYLGKKGELTAVLKLMGSLSAEERPVMGQMANEVRAAVEKAVEAQSAILEKAALEAKLKAETVDVTIPGKEVALGHKHPMYTVLDEIKQVFLDMGFEIMDGPEIELESYNFTKLNAPESHPSRDWTDTFYLTEDSKILLRTQTSPMQIRAMEEHGVPIRMISPGRVYRKDEVDATHSPMFHQIEGLVVDKGVTMADLKGTLNAVIKAIYGANSVTRFRPHHFPFTEPSCEVDIQCHKCGGKGCPTCKGEGWIEVLGAGMVHPKVLRNCGIDPDEYSGFAFGMGLERFAMGHFKISDLRLIFENDERFLQQF
;
A
#
# COMPACT_ATOMS: atom_id res chain seq x y z
N MET A 1 68.84 -56.92 10.76
CA MET A 1 68.43 -56.55 9.36
C MET A 1 66.88 -56.33 9.19
N MET A 2 66.00 -57.33 9.31
CA MET A 2 64.55 -57.17 9.04
C MET A 2 63.86 -56.26 10.05
N LYS A 3 64.17 -56.30 11.36
CA LYS A 3 63.69 -55.45 12.40
C LYS A 3 64.03 -53.98 12.11
N GLU A 4 65.22 -53.68 11.76
CA GLU A 4 65.69 -52.33 11.40
C GLU A 4 64.97 -51.79 10.15
N GLN A 5 64.72 -52.68 9.18
CA GLN A 5 63.95 -52.32 7.98
C GLN A 5 62.49 -51.94 8.32
N LEU A 6 61.80 -52.68 9.21
CA LEU A 6 60.44 -52.37 9.66
C LEU A 6 60.41 -51.07 10.43
N GLU A 7 61.35 -50.78 11.31
CA GLU A 7 61.50 -49.55 12.02
C GLU A 7 61.74 -48.34 11.10
N ALA A 8 62.64 -48.55 10.10
CA ALA A 8 62.91 -47.51 9.08
C ALA A 8 61.69 -47.20 8.24
N ILE A 9 60.91 -48.21 7.80
CA ILE A 9 59.64 -48.02 7.09
C ILE A 9 58.63 -47.28 7.96
N ARG A 10 58.52 -47.69 9.24
CA ARG A 10 57.58 -46.96 10.20
C ARG A 10 57.93 -45.49 10.30
N LYS A 11 59.19 -45.16 10.53
CA LYS A 11 59.69 -43.80 10.67
C LYS A 11 59.47 -43.00 9.40
N SER A 12 59.88 -43.51 8.26
CA SER A 12 59.72 -42.84 6.95
C SER A 12 58.28 -42.65 6.59
N ALA A 13 57.36 -43.63 6.85
CA ALA A 13 56.00 -43.57 6.58
C ALA A 13 55.28 -42.45 7.47
N LEU A 14 55.55 -42.45 8.79
CA LEU A 14 54.97 -41.46 9.69
C LEU A 14 55.43 -40.05 9.37
N GLU A 15 56.71 -39.85 9.06
CA GLU A 15 57.28 -38.55 8.66
C GLU A 15 56.61 -38.04 7.33
N ALA A 16 56.53 -38.91 6.34
CA ALA A 16 55.95 -38.59 5.04
C ALA A 16 54.47 -38.28 5.16
N ILE A 17 53.71 -39.07 5.94
CA ILE A 17 52.26 -38.84 6.17
C ILE A 17 52.02 -37.52 6.90
N ALA A 18 52.81 -37.25 7.96
CA ALA A 18 52.68 -36.00 8.71
C ALA A 18 52.98 -34.74 7.89
N GLY A 19 53.85 -34.85 6.90
CA GLY A 19 54.23 -33.74 6.00
C GLY A 19 53.26 -33.49 4.84
N THR A 20 52.27 -34.37 4.63
CA THR A 20 51.35 -34.32 3.47
C THR A 20 50.30 -33.24 3.63
N LYS A 21 50.12 -32.44 2.57
CA LYS A 21 49.14 -31.32 2.53
C LYS A 21 47.97 -31.55 1.57
N ALA A 22 48.01 -32.65 0.80
CA ALA A 22 46.94 -32.95 -0.17
C ALA A 22 46.44 -34.39 -0.03
N ALA A 23 45.11 -34.58 -0.14
CA ALA A 23 44.47 -35.88 -0.01
C ALA A 23 44.99 -36.90 -1.05
N ALA A 24 45.26 -36.48 -2.30
CA ALA A 24 45.82 -37.34 -3.34
C ALA A 24 47.22 -37.83 -3.01
N GLU A 25 48.06 -37.01 -2.37
CA GLU A 25 49.41 -37.41 -1.90
C GLU A 25 49.30 -38.39 -0.75
N LEU A 26 48.35 -38.21 0.17
CA LEU A 26 48.09 -39.13 1.28
C LEU A 26 47.66 -40.50 0.78
N ASP A 27 46.79 -40.58 -0.21
CA ASP A 27 46.39 -41.83 -0.85
C ASP A 27 47.56 -42.50 -1.57
N ALA A 28 48.40 -41.73 -2.25
CA ALA A 28 49.62 -42.25 -2.87
C ALA A 28 50.58 -42.85 -1.83
N LEU A 29 50.76 -42.18 -0.68
CA LEU A 29 51.62 -42.72 0.42
C LEU A 29 50.98 -43.95 1.07
N ARG A 30 49.64 -43.98 1.24
CA ARG A 30 48.97 -45.19 1.70
C ARG A 30 49.23 -46.39 0.77
N VAL A 31 49.11 -46.19 -0.54
CA VAL A 31 49.38 -47.23 -1.54
C VAL A 31 50.88 -47.65 -1.53
N LYS A 32 51.76 -46.66 -1.39
CA LYS A 32 53.24 -46.92 -1.33
C LYS A 32 53.60 -47.80 -0.15
N TYR A 33 53.10 -47.55 1.03
CA TYR A 33 53.49 -48.30 2.24
C TYR A 33 52.62 -49.53 2.51
N LEU A 34 51.31 -49.42 2.34
CA LEU A 34 50.29 -50.44 2.72
C LEU A 34 49.70 -51.21 1.53
N GLY A 35 49.99 -50.80 0.29
CA GLY A 35 49.43 -51.41 -0.91
C GLY A 35 49.89 -52.87 -1.12
N LYS A 36 49.23 -53.58 -2.07
CA LYS A 36 49.59 -54.98 -2.42
C LYS A 36 51.04 -55.16 -2.86
N LYS A 37 51.70 -54.14 -3.41
CA LYS A 37 53.10 -54.07 -3.80
C LYS A 37 53.85 -53.03 -2.93
N GLY A 38 53.28 -52.60 -1.82
CA GLY A 38 53.89 -51.62 -0.94
C GLY A 38 55.09 -52.14 -0.16
N GLU A 39 55.85 -51.17 0.39
CA GLU A 39 57.13 -51.47 1.09
C GLU A 39 56.95 -52.43 2.26
N LEU A 40 55.89 -52.28 3.07
CA LEU A 40 55.59 -53.19 4.16
C LEU A 40 55.28 -54.61 3.66
N THR A 41 54.45 -54.67 2.58
CA THR A 41 54.07 -55.95 1.98
C THR A 41 55.30 -56.68 1.37
N ALA A 42 56.29 -55.96 0.83
CA ALA A 42 57.51 -56.51 0.31
C ALA A 42 58.36 -57.16 1.41
N VAL A 43 58.48 -56.49 2.59
CA VAL A 43 59.18 -57.04 3.76
C VAL A 43 58.45 -58.26 4.33
N LEU A 44 57.11 -58.26 4.38
CA LEU A 44 56.33 -59.42 4.80
C LEU A 44 56.54 -60.67 3.90
N LYS A 45 56.74 -60.47 2.61
CA LYS A 45 57.04 -61.60 1.69
C LYS A 45 58.40 -62.31 2.01
N LEU A 46 59.33 -61.55 2.59
CA LEU A 46 60.65 -62.12 2.98
C LEU A 46 60.56 -62.92 4.30
N MET A 47 59.45 -62.90 5.01
CA MET A 47 59.22 -63.64 6.24
C MET A 47 59.33 -65.21 6.01
N GLY A 48 59.09 -65.61 4.79
CA GLY A 48 59.28 -67.04 4.42
C GLY A 48 60.67 -67.59 4.64
N SER A 49 61.70 -66.75 4.67
CA SER A 49 63.12 -67.12 4.86
C SER A 49 63.59 -67.12 6.33
N LEU A 50 62.70 -66.79 7.28
CA LEU A 50 63.03 -66.75 8.71
C LEU A 50 62.79 -68.09 9.40
N SER A 51 63.43 -68.28 10.57
CA SER A 51 63.26 -69.47 11.41
C SER A 51 61.83 -69.52 12.00
N ALA A 52 61.41 -70.73 12.43
CA ALA A 52 60.04 -70.90 13.02
C ALA A 52 59.82 -70.08 14.29
N GLU A 53 60.85 -69.76 15.03
CA GLU A 53 60.81 -69.00 16.27
C GLU A 53 60.81 -67.48 16.03
N GLU A 54 61.35 -66.99 14.94
CA GLU A 54 61.42 -65.55 14.63
C GLU A 54 60.16 -65.02 13.89
N ARG A 55 59.49 -65.91 13.17
CA ARG A 55 58.26 -65.53 12.37
C ARG A 55 57.16 -64.90 13.19
N PRO A 56 56.78 -65.42 14.40
CA PRO A 56 55.73 -64.82 15.18
C PRO A 56 56.06 -63.36 15.66
N VAL A 57 57.31 -63.19 16.10
CA VAL A 57 57.77 -61.89 16.63
C VAL A 57 57.85 -60.86 15.52
N MET A 58 58.35 -61.24 14.35
CA MET A 58 58.40 -60.34 13.19
C MET A 58 56.98 -60.05 12.62
N GLY A 59 56.09 -61.03 12.64
CA GLY A 59 54.71 -60.85 12.25
C GLY A 59 53.97 -59.88 13.16
N GLN A 60 54.17 -59.97 14.45
CA GLN A 60 53.59 -59.00 15.42
C GLN A 60 54.13 -57.60 15.17
N MET A 61 55.41 -57.42 15.00
CA MET A 61 56.07 -56.16 14.73
C MET A 61 55.57 -55.52 13.42
N ALA A 62 55.45 -56.33 12.37
CA ALA A 62 54.91 -55.86 11.08
C ALA A 62 53.45 -55.42 11.21
N ASN A 63 52.62 -56.09 12.03
CA ASN A 63 51.25 -55.69 12.31
C ASN A 63 51.21 -54.39 13.13
N GLU A 64 52.10 -54.22 14.10
CA GLU A 64 52.24 -52.98 14.85
C GLU A 64 52.63 -51.80 13.96
N VAL A 65 53.57 -51.98 13.04
CA VAL A 65 53.92 -50.94 12.05
C VAL A 65 52.77 -50.63 11.12
N ARG A 66 52.05 -51.66 10.66
CA ARG A 66 50.88 -51.51 9.84
C ARG A 66 49.82 -50.69 10.54
N ALA A 67 49.42 -51.03 11.79
CA ALA A 67 48.44 -50.34 12.57
C ALA A 67 48.88 -48.89 12.85
N ALA A 68 50.16 -48.64 13.12
CA ALA A 68 50.67 -47.29 13.32
C ALA A 68 50.58 -46.44 12.04
N VAL A 69 50.86 -47.01 10.87
CA VAL A 69 50.74 -46.29 9.58
C VAL A 69 49.25 -46.05 9.22
N GLU A 70 48.38 -47.04 9.39
CA GLU A 70 46.92 -46.90 9.18
C GLU A 70 46.34 -45.80 10.05
N LYS A 71 46.69 -45.81 11.34
CA LYS A 71 46.21 -44.76 12.29
C LYS A 71 46.74 -43.38 11.91
N ALA A 72 47.96 -43.26 11.44
CA ALA A 72 48.55 -42.01 10.97
C ALA A 72 47.85 -41.48 9.69
N VAL A 73 47.52 -42.39 8.74
CA VAL A 73 46.74 -42.03 7.54
C VAL A 73 45.34 -41.51 7.91
N GLU A 74 44.63 -42.22 8.81
CA GLU A 74 43.31 -41.79 9.26
C GLU A 74 43.37 -40.42 9.94
N ALA A 75 44.32 -40.21 10.85
CA ALA A 75 44.50 -38.95 11.54
C ALA A 75 44.79 -37.78 10.56
N GLN A 76 45.68 -38.01 9.58
CA GLN A 76 46.03 -37.01 8.57
C GLN A 76 44.87 -36.76 7.59
N SER A 77 44.10 -37.78 7.22
CA SER A 77 42.88 -37.63 6.41
C SER A 77 41.89 -36.72 7.10
N ALA A 78 41.60 -36.94 8.38
CA ALA A 78 40.69 -36.09 9.16
C ALA A 78 41.15 -34.62 9.24
N ILE A 79 42.46 -34.39 9.36
CA ILE A 79 43.05 -33.04 9.36
C ILE A 79 42.84 -32.35 8.00
N LEU A 80 43.14 -33.08 6.90
CA LEU A 80 43.01 -32.57 5.54
C LEU A 80 41.54 -32.31 5.17
N GLU A 81 40.63 -33.19 5.55
CA GLU A 81 39.16 -33.02 5.34
C GLU A 81 38.65 -31.81 6.09
N LYS A 82 39.07 -31.65 7.36
CA LYS A 82 38.70 -30.47 8.14
C LYS A 82 39.21 -29.17 7.53
N ALA A 83 40.47 -29.16 7.10
CA ALA A 83 41.07 -28.00 6.44
C ALA A 83 40.36 -27.65 5.11
N ALA A 84 40.02 -28.68 4.32
CA ALA A 84 39.28 -28.52 3.07
C ALA A 84 37.86 -27.95 3.33
N LEU A 85 37.18 -28.46 4.35
CA LEU A 85 35.86 -27.95 4.76
C LEU A 85 35.94 -26.50 5.22
N GLU A 86 36.90 -26.14 6.06
CA GLU A 86 37.12 -24.78 6.52
C GLU A 86 37.41 -23.82 5.36
N ALA A 87 38.25 -24.23 4.43
CA ALA A 87 38.55 -23.46 3.23
C ALA A 87 37.32 -23.27 2.35
N LYS A 88 36.52 -24.32 2.18
CA LYS A 88 35.24 -24.25 1.45
C LYS A 88 34.24 -23.29 2.13
N LEU A 89 34.03 -23.44 3.43
CA LEU A 89 33.11 -22.56 4.19
C LEU A 89 33.56 -21.11 4.13
N LYS A 90 34.88 -20.86 4.20
CA LYS A 90 35.41 -19.50 4.05
C LYS A 90 35.19 -18.93 2.65
N ALA A 91 35.34 -19.75 1.61
CA ALA A 91 35.10 -19.32 0.22
C ALA A 91 33.62 -19.09 -0.09
N GLU A 92 32.76 -19.84 0.57
CA GLU A 92 31.29 -19.73 0.41
C GLU A 92 30.63 -18.73 1.39
N THR A 93 31.42 -18.00 2.19
CA THR A 93 30.91 -17.00 3.11
C THR A 93 30.22 -15.86 2.35
N VAL A 94 28.95 -15.62 2.64
CA VAL A 94 28.16 -14.54 2.07
C VAL A 94 28.02 -13.43 3.13
N ASP A 95 28.23 -12.20 2.72
CA ASP A 95 27.96 -11.05 3.59
C ASP A 95 26.44 -10.84 3.74
N VAL A 96 25.91 -11.27 4.87
CA VAL A 96 24.49 -11.14 5.21
C VAL A 96 24.10 -9.74 5.66
N THR A 97 25.07 -8.82 5.80
CA THR A 97 24.80 -7.41 6.15
C THR A 97 24.46 -6.55 4.94
N ILE A 98 24.69 -7.07 3.73
CA ILE A 98 24.28 -6.39 2.51
C ILE A 98 22.76 -6.27 2.52
N PRO A 99 22.19 -5.03 2.43
CA PRO A 99 20.74 -4.84 2.42
C PRO A 99 20.11 -5.58 1.24
N GLY A 100 18.97 -6.21 1.49
CA GLY A 100 18.16 -6.83 0.43
C GLY A 100 17.59 -5.78 -0.52
N LYS A 101 16.93 -6.22 -1.58
CA LYS A 101 16.19 -5.34 -2.47
C LYS A 101 15.03 -4.69 -1.66
N GLU A 102 15.06 -3.38 -1.55
CA GLU A 102 13.94 -2.64 -0.96
C GLU A 102 12.69 -2.86 -1.82
N VAL A 103 11.61 -3.28 -1.16
CA VAL A 103 10.29 -3.36 -1.79
C VAL A 103 9.67 -1.99 -1.65
N ALA A 104 9.43 -1.30 -2.76
CA ALA A 104 8.67 -0.05 -2.75
C ALA A 104 7.24 -0.35 -2.28
N LEU A 105 6.85 0.23 -1.14
CA LEU A 105 5.48 0.18 -0.67
C LEU A 105 4.65 1.14 -1.50
N GLY A 106 3.49 0.68 -1.95
CA GLY A 106 2.51 1.55 -2.60
C GLY A 106 1.92 2.54 -1.60
N HIS A 107 1.54 3.72 -2.09
CA HIS A 107 0.89 4.77 -1.32
C HIS A 107 -0.54 4.97 -1.80
N LYS A 108 -1.41 5.39 -0.89
CA LYS A 108 -2.78 5.74 -1.24
C LYS A 108 -2.80 7.10 -1.90
N HIS A 109 -3.59 7.23 -2.98
CA HIS A 109 -3.75 8.53 -3.65
C HIS A 109 -4.30 9.58 -2.66
N PRO A 110 -3.79 10.83 -2.63
CA PRO A 110 -4.15 11.84 -1.62
C PRO A 110 -5.66 12.13 -1.58
N MET A 111 -6.35 12.10 -2.71
CA MET A 111 -7.81 12.22 -2.74
C MET A 111 -8.53 11.12 -1.96
N TYR A 112 -8.11 9.86 -2.11
CA TYR A 112 -8.75 8.75 -1.41
C TYR A 112 -8.44 8.77 0.09
N THR A 113 -7.30 9.31 0.49
CA THR A 113 -6.99 9.53 1.91
C THR A 113 -8.00 10.49 2.54
N VAL A 114 -8.21 11.64 1.91
CA VAL A 114 -9.19 12.64 2.38
C VAL A 114 -10.62 12.12 2.28
N LEU A 115 -10.95 11.37 1.23
CA LEU A 115 -12.27 10.76 1.09
C LEU A 115 -12.60 9.81 2.25
N ASP A 116 -11.64 8.98 2.66
CA ASP A 116 -11.86 8.06 3.78
C ASP A 116 -11.99 8.80 5.12
N GLU A 117 -11.20 9.86 5.32
CA GLU A 117 -11.34 10.72 6.50
C GLU A 117 -12.74 11.37 6.57
N ILE A 118 -13.23 11.92 5.45
CA ILE A 118 -14.56 12.52 5.37
C ILE A 118 -15.64 11.45 5.61
N LYS A 119 -15.53 10.28 4.95
CA LYS A 119 -16.47 9.17 5.17
C LYS A 119 -16.53 8.76 6.64
N GLN A 120 -15.38 8.65 7.31
CA GLN A 120 -15.33 8.27 8.71
C GLN A 120 -16.05 9.30 9.60
N VAL A 121 -15.83 10.60 9.36
CA VAL A 121 -16.51 11.65 10.10
C VAL A 121 -18.04 11.52 9.98
N PHE A 122 -18.56 11.27 8.78
CA PHE A 122 -20.00 11.10 8.58
C PHE A 122 -20.55 9.80 9.17
N LEU A 123 -19.80 8.70 9.06
CA LEU A 123 -20.17 7.43 9.70
C LEU A 123 -20.29 7.57 11.22
N ASP A 124 -19.34 8.27 11.85
CA ASP A 124 -19.35 8.55 13.30
C ASP A 124 -20.55 9.44 13.71
N MET A 125 -21.10 10.21 12.77
CA MET A 125 -22.33 11.00 12.96
C MET A 125 -23.61 10.22 12.60
N GLY A 126 -23.51 8.92 12.26
CA GLY A 126 -24.64 8.07 11.94
C GLY A 126 -25.20 8.24 10.53
N PHE A 127 -24.40 8.72 9.58
CA PHE A 127 -24.76 8.72 8.16
C PHE A 127 -24.45 7.38 7.52
N GLU A 128 -25.25 6.98 6.54
CA GLU A 128 -24.98 5.85 5.67
C GLU A 128 -24.28 6.34 4.39
N ILE A 129 -23.43 5.47 3.81
CA ILE A 129 -22.78 5.78 2.54
C ILE A 129 -23.58 5.08 1.44
N MET A 130 -24.09 5.87 0.49
CA MET A 130 -24.88 5.37 -0.63
C MET A 130 -24.19 5.71 -1.96
N ASP A 131 -24.11 4.75 -2.84
CA ASP A 131 -23.52 4.90 -4.18
C ASP A 131 -24.59 4.88 -5.25
N GLY A 132 -24.34 5.56 -6.36
CA GLY A 132 -25.29 5.67 -7.46
C GLY A 132 -24.62 5.71 -8.83
N PRO A 133 -25.41 5.55 -9.93
CA PRO A 133 -24.88 5.49 -11.27
C PRO A 133 -24.28 6.82 -11.74
N GLU A 134 -23.19 6.77 -12.47
CA GLU A 134 -22.58 7.94 -13.12
C GLU A 134 -23.31 8.33 -14.41
N ILE A 135 -23.87 7.35 -15.11
CA ILE A 135 -24.77 7.57 -16.24
C ILE A 135 -26.16 7.67 -15.67
N GLU A 136 -26.77 8.84 -15.81
CA GLU A 136 -28.00 9.18 -15.11
C GLU A 136 -29.11 9.61 -16.09
N LEU A 137 -30.35 9.48 -15.62
CA LEU A 137 -31.50 10.02 -16.31
C LEU A 137 -31.64 11.52 -16.01
N GLU A 138 -31.99 12.28 -17.04
CA GLU A 138 -32.28 13.73 -16.91
C GLU A 138 -33.29 14.00 -15.80
N SER A 139 -34.31 13.18 -15.67
CA SER A 139 -35.36 13.33 -14.65
C SER A 139 -34.81 13.29 -13.23
N TYR A 140 -33.80 12.48 -12.94
CA TYR A 140 -33.13 12.42 -11.63
C TYR A 140 -32.12 13.55 -11.46
N ASN A 141 -31.36 13.87 -12.52
CA ASN A 141 -30.31 14.89 -12.43
C ASN A 141 -30.88 16.32 -12.35
N PHE A 142 -32.07 16.57 -12.88
CA PHE A 142 -32.67 17.91 -12.98
C PHE A 142 -34.11 17.98 -12.53
N THR A 143 -35.05 17.30 -13.22
CA THR A 143 -36.49 17.51 -13.06
C THR A 143 -36.96 17.23 -11.62
N LYS A 144 -36.63 16.08 -11.06
CA LYS A 144 -36.99 15.72 -9.68
C LYS A 144 -36.27 16.59 -8.64
N LEU A 145 -35.12 17.15 -8.97
CA LEU A 145 -34.37 18.13 -8.17
C LEU A 145 -34.89 19.58 -8.34
N ASN A 146 -36.08 19.75 -8.91
CA ASN A 146 -36.71 21.06 -9.09
C ASN A 146 -35.91 22.04 -9.98
N ALA A 147 -34.95 21.58 -10.78
CA ALA A 147 -34.30 22.44 -11.76
C ALA A 147 -35.22 22.66 -12.95
N PRO A 148 -35.60 23.92 -13.29
CA PRO A 148 -36.50 24.20 -14.41
C PRO A 148 -35.85 23.87 -15.76
N GLU A 149 -36.66 23.70 -16.81
CA GLU A 149 -36.17 23.42 -18.17
C GLU A 149 -35.23 24.52 -18.69
N SER A 150 -35.42 25.74 -18.28
CA SER A 150 -34.60 26.91 -18.62
C SER A 150 -33.33 27.05 -17.77
N HIS A 151 -33.06 26.10 -16.87
CA HIS A 151 -31.87 26.23 -16.01
C HIS A 151 -30.58 26.11 -16.81
N PRO A 152 -29.61 27.04 -16.68
CA PRO A 152 -28.37 27.04 -17.47
C PRO A 152 -27.62 25.73 -17.45
N SER A 153 -27.55 25.04 -16.32
CA SER A 153 -26.84 23.75 -16.19
C SER A 153 -27.42 22.62 -17.05
N ARG A 154 -28.61 22.81 -17.66
CA ARG A 154 -29.20 21.87 -18.62
C ARG A 154 -28.69 22.09 -20.04
N ASP A 155 -27.99 23.18 -20.29
CA ASP A 155 -27.46 23.46 -21.62
C ASP A 155 -26.41 22.42 -22.03
N TRP A 156 -26.38 22.12 -23.34
CA TRP A 156 -25.40 21.25 -23.95
C TRP A 156 -23.96 21.76 -23.82
N THR A 157 -23.77 23.02 -23.54
CA THR A 157 -22.48 23.65 -23.25
C THR A 157 -21.93 23.25 -21.87
N ASP A 158 -22.79 22.90 -20.91
CA ASP A 158 -22.43 22.63 -19.53
C ASP A 158 -22.53 21.14 -19.16
N THR A 159 -23.43 20.40 -19.85
CA THR A 159 -23.74 18.98 -19.53
C THR A 159 -23.34 18.03 -20.64
N PHE A 160 -22.75 16.89 -20.29
CA PHE A 160 -22.44 15.79 -21.20
C PHE A 160 -23.69 14.90 -21.38
N TYR A 161 -24.49 15.15 -22.41
CA TYR A 161 -25.58 14.27 -22.80
C TYR A 161 -25.06 13.11 -23.66
N LEU A 162 -25.60 11.92 -23.43
CA LEU A 162 -25.26 10.69 -24.17
C LEU A 162 -26.29 10.37 -25.25
N THR A 163 -27.47 11.01 -25.23
CA THR A 163 -28.53 10.82 -26.21
C THR A 163 -28.97 12.17 -26.79
N GLU A 164 -29.38 12.19 -28.05
CA GLU A 164 -29.82 13.42 -28.74
C GLU A 164 -31.11 14.03 -28.13
N ASP A 165 -31.93 13.20 -27.51
CA ASP A 165 -33.15 13.65 -26.82
C ASP A 165 -32.89 14.20 -25.40
N SER A 166 -31.60 14.30 -25.02
CA SER A 166 -31.14 14.82 -23.72
C SER A 166 -31.67 14.07 -22.50
N LYS A 167 -32.10 12.81 -22.64
CA LYS A 167 -32.68 12.03 -21.54
C LYS A 167 -31.64 11.27 -20.71
N ILE A 168 -30.50 10.96 -21.30
CA ILE A 168 -29.41 10.26 -20.64
C ILE A 168 -28.16 11.13 -20.69
N LEU A 169 -27.49 11.25 -19.54
CA LEU A 169 -26.35 12.14 -19.39
C LEU A 169 -25.32 11.56 -18.41
N LEU A 170 -24.11 12.11 -18.39
CA LEU A 170 -23.19 11.96 -17.28
C LEU A 170 -23.61 12.92 -16.17
N ARG A 171 -23.84 12.40 -14.95
CA ARG A 171 -24.35 13.20 -13.83
C ARG A 171 -23.46 14.40 -13.55
N THR A 172 -24.08 15.56 -13.41
CA THR A 172 -23.39 16.84 -13.13
C THR A 172 -23.14 17.09 -11.64
N GLN A 173 -23.73 16.24 -10.80
CA GLN A 173 -23.70 16.26 -9.34
C GLN A 173 -24.08 14.88 -8.78
N THR A 174 -23.83 14.63 -7.51
CA THR A 174 -24.27 13.38 -6.87
C THR A 174 -25.67 13.47 -6.27
N SER A 175 -26.35 14.63 -6.38
CA SER A 175 -27.72 14.87 -5.92
C SER A 175 -28.78 13.89 -6.45
N PRO A 176 -28.68 13.31 -7.67
CA PRO A 176 -29.59 12.25 -8.10
C PRO A 176 -29.71 11.11 -7.11
N MET A 177 -28.63 10.80 -6.38
CA MET A 177 -28.66 9.74 -5.37
C MET A 177 -29.57 10.08 -4.19
N GLN A 178 -29.73 11.37 -3.86
CA GLN A 178 -30.67 11.81 -2.83
C GLN A 178 -32.12 11.42 -3.20
N ILE A 179 -32.49 11.62 -4.46
CA ILE A 179 -33.81 11.23 -4.97
C ILE A 179 -33.98 9.71 -4.96
N ARG A 180 -32.98 8.96 -5.45
CA ARG A 180 -33.00 7.50 -5.46
C ARG A 180 -33.13 6.93 -4.06
N ALA A 181 -32.36 7.46 -3.11
CA ALA A 181 -32.37 7.03 -1.74
C ALA A 181 -33.74 7.27 -1.07
N MET A 182 -34.37 8.45 -1.27
CA MET A 182 -35.70 8.74 -0.75
C MET A 182 -36.78 7.83 -1.37
N GLU A 183 -36.70 7.53 -2.67
CA GLU A 183 -37.65 6.65 -3.35
C GLU A 183 -37.49 5.17 -2.96
N GLU A 184 -36.27 4.72 -2.71
CA GLU A 184 -35.99 3.31 -2.40
C GLU A 184 -36.16 2.99 -0.92
N HIS A 185 -35.68 3.88 -0.03
CA HIS A 185 -35.63 3.63 1.42
C HIS A 185 -36.71 4.40 2.20
N GLY A 186 -37.30 5.44 1.59
CA GLY A 186 -38.25 6.32 2.29
C GLY A 186 -37.59 7.24 3.31
N VAL A 187 -38.33 7.66 4.31
CA VAL A 187 -37.85 8.51 5.41
C VAL A 187 -38.23 7.91 6.77
N PRO A 188 -37.43 8.08 7.85
CA PRO A 188 -36.28 9.00 7.93
C PRO A 188 -35.06 8.50 7.22
N ILE A 189 -34.24 9.42 6.69
CA ILE A 189 -32.98 9.08 5.99
C ILE A 189 -31.84 10.03 6.38
N ARG A 190 -30.64 9.49 6.49
CA ARG A 190 -29.41 10.24 6.75
C ARG A 190 -28.27 9.58 5.97
N MET A 191 -27.83 10.21 4.88
CA MET A 191 -26.89 9.60 3.97
C MET A 191 -25.87 10.59 3.40
N ILE A 192 -24.73 10.09 2.96
CA ILE A 192 -23.82 10.77 2.05
C ILE A 192 -23.65 9.95 0.78
N SER A 193 -23.44 10.63 -0.34
CA SER A 193 -23.12 10.00 -1.63
C SER A 193 -21.85 10.62 -2.19
N PRO A 194 -20.68 9.98 -2.01
CA PRO A 194 -19.45 10.34 -2.69
C PRO A 194 -19.47 9.77 -4.10
N GLY A 195 -18.95 10.52 -5.07
CA GLY A 195 -18.83 9.99 -6.43
C GLY A 195 -18.30 10.97 -7.45
N ARG A 196 -17.96 10.43 -8.62
CA ARG A 196 -17.54 11.24 -9.78
C ARG A 196 -18.71 11.97 -10.40
N VAL A 197 -18.43 13.17 -10.86
CA VAL A 197 -19.38 14.05 -11.55
C VAL A 197 -18.70 14.69 -12.75
N TYR A 198 -19.50 15.18 -13.70
CA TYR A 198 -19.01 15.60 -15.00
C TYR A 198 -19.66 16.91 -15.43
N ARG A 199 -18.85 17.88 -15.85
CA ARG A 199 -19.27 19.16 -16.41
C ARG A 199 -18.39 19.52 -17.58
N LYS A 200 -18.90 20.23 -18.57
CA LYS A 200 -18.11 20.67 -19.74
C LYS A 200 -17.23 21.88 -19.41
N ASP A 201 -16.54 21.83 -18.29
CA ASP A 201 -15.58 22.85 -17.89
C ASP A 201 -14.26 22.69 -18.62
N GLU A 202 -13.61 23.80 -18.95
CA GLU A 202 -12.23 23.78 -19.45
C GLU A 202 -11.27 23.43 -18.31
N VAL A 203 -10.20 22.71 -18.66
CA VAL A 203 -9.17 22.29 -17.68
C VAL A 203 -8.29 23.45 -17.31
N ASP A 204 -8.33 23.84 -16.04
CA ASP A 204 -7.42 24.84 -15.47
C ASP A 204 -6.90 24.40 -14.07
N ALA A 205 -6.26 25.32 -13.34
CA ALA A 205 -5.74 25.03 -12.00
C ALA A 205 -6.85 24.76 -10.94
N THR A 206 -8.12 25.01 -11.27
CA THR A 206 -9.27 24.97 -10.35
C THR A 206 -10.46 24.20 -10.90
N HIS A 207 -10.49 23.89 -12.18
CA HIS A 207 -11.60 23.19 -12.87
C HIS A 207 -11.07 21.96 -13.63
N SER A 208 -11.92 20.94 -13.66
CA SER A 208 -11.74 19.72 -14.45
C SER A 208 -13.10 19.25 -14.96
N PRO A 209 -13.20 18.73 -16.19
CA PRO A 209 -14.46 18.19 -16.71
C PRO A 209 -14.95 16.96 -15.95
N MET A 210 -14.08 16.28 -15.24
CA MET A 210 -14.36 15.20 -14.32
C MET A 210 -13.79 15.56 -12.95
N PHE A 211 -14.62 15.55 -11.92
CA PHE A 211 -14.22 15.80 -10.53
C PHE A 211 -15.10 14.98 -9.58
N HIS A 212 -14.88 15.10 -8.28
CA HIS A 212 -15.61 14.31 -7.29
C HIS A 212 -16.39 15.23 -6.35
N GLN A 213 -17.62 14.80 -6.06
CA GLN A 213 -18.46 15.44 -5.03
C GLN A 213 -18.78 14.45 -3.93
N ILE A 214 -19.00 14.99 -2.74
CA ILE A 214 -19.63 14.29 -1.63
C ILE A 214 -20.87 15.12 -1.27
N GLU A 215 -22.04 14.55 -1.51
CA GLU A 215 -23.29 15.18 -1.12
C GLU A 215 -23.95 14.43 0.02
N GLY A 216 -24.60 15.16 0.89
CA GLY A 216 -25.32 14.58 2.01
C GLY A 216 -26.76 15.05 2.07
N LEU A 217 -27.61 14.18 2.60
CA LEU A 217 -29.04 14.39 2.83
C LEU A 217 -29.43 13.92 4.21
N VAL A 218 -30.21 14.71 4.89
CA VAL A 218 -30.97 14.31 6.08
C VAL A 218 -32.42 14.71 5.88
N VAL A 219 -33.34 13.77 6.02
CA VAL A 219 -34.80 14.04 6.02
C VAL A 219 -35.41 13.29 7.19
N ASP A 220 -36.07 14.01 8.06
CA ASP A 220 -36.78 13.49 9.23
C ASP A 220 -37.84 14.49 9.68
N LYS A 221 -38.59 14.16 10.72
CA LYS A 221 -39.57 15.11 11.33
C LYS A 221 -38.84 16.24 12.07
N GLY A 222 -39.23 17.48 11.77
CA GLY A 222 -38.76 18.64 12.51
C GLY A 222 -37.29 19.01 12.30
N VAL A 223 -36.64 18.58 11.21
CA VAL A 223 -35.29 19.00 10.85
C VAL A 223 -35.26 20.49 10.49
N THR A 224 -34.29 21.21 11.02
CA THR A 224 -34.17 22.65 10.93
C THR A 224 -32.85 23.13 10.31
N MET A 225 -32.81 24.43 9.97
CA MET A 225 -31.57 25.10 9.55
C MET A 225 -30.49 25.10 10.65
N ALA A 226 -30.90 25.01 11.92
CA ALA A 226 -29.96 24.89 13.04
C ALA A 226 -29.25 23.53 13.03
N ASP A 227 -29.98 22.44 12.68
CA ASP A 227 -29.43 21.12 12.54
C ASP A 227 -28.41 21.04 11.39
N LEU A 228 -28.74 21.67 10.24
CA LEU A 228 -27.81 21.84 9.13
C LEU A 228 -26.51 22.54 9.58
N LYS A 229 -26.64 23.70 10.24
CA LYS A 229 -25.49 24.45 10.74
C LYS A 229 -24.67 23.68 11.75
N GLY A 230 -25.31 22.96 12.66
CA GLY A 230 -24.69 22.13 13.68
C GLY A 230 -23.87 21.00 13.03
N THR A 231 -24.47 20.27 12.10
CA THR A 231 -23.85 19.19 11.33
C THR A 231 -22.62 19.67 10.56
N LEU A 232 -22.77 20.73 9.76
CA LEU A 232 -21.67 21.24 8.94
C LEU A 232 -20.54 21.84 9.79
N ASN A 233 -20.84 22.51 10.89
CA ASN A 233 -19.83 22.99 11.82
C ASN A 233 -19.03 21.84 12.46
N ALA A 234 -19.69 20.73 12.81
CA ALA A 234 -19.02 19.56 13.35
C ALA A 234 -18.08 18.93 12.32
N VAL A 235 -18.54 18.73 11.08
CA VAL A 235 -17.75 18.21 9.96
C VAL A 235 -16.54 19.11 9.67
N ILE A 236 -16.75 20.42 9.53
CA ILE A 236 -15.66 21.38 9.24
C ILE A 236 -14.61 21.38 10.37
N LYS A 237 -15.03 21.32 11.62
CA LYS A 237 -14.09 21.23 12.75
C LYS A 237 -13.32 19.92 12.79
N ALA A 238 -13.97 18.82 12.42
CA ALA A 238 -13.30 17.53 12.36
C ALA A 238 -12.21 17.49 11.27
N ILE A 239 -12.48 18.11 10.11
CA ILE A 239 -11.57 18.08 8.95
C ILE A 239 -10.48 19.18 9.03
N TYR A 240 -10.86 20.41 9.37
CA TYR A 240 -9.97 21.56 9.36
C TYR A 240 -9.45 21.98 10.74
N GLY A 241 -9.86 21.25 11.78
CA GLY A 241 -9.46 21.48 13.17
C GLY A 241 -10.46 22.28 13.99
N ALA A 242 -10.42 22.09 15.30
CA ALA A 242 -11.41 22.60 16.28
C ALA A 242 -11.59 24.12 16.29
N ASN A 243 -10.58 24.88 15.85
CA ASN A 243 -10.60 26.34 15.81
C ASN A 243 -11.14 26.92 14.49
N SER A 244 -11.62 26.08 13.58
CA SER A 244 -12.17 26.54 12.30
C SER A 244 -13.43 27.38 12.51
N VAL A 245 -13.48 28.54 11.85
CA VAL A 245 -14.62 29.47 11.88
C VAL A 245 -15.34 29.41 10.54
N THR A 246 -16.66 29.25 10.60
CA THR A 246 -17.53 29.15 9.43
C THR A 246 -18.36 30.41 9.25
N ARG A 247 -18.72 30.72 8.01
CA ARG A 247 -19.64 31.76 7.62
C ARG A 247 -20.67 31.18 6.65
N PHE A 248 -21.93 31.37 6.90
CA PHE A 248 -23.02 30.97 6.02
C PHE A 248 -23.51 32.22 5.26
N ARG A 249 -23.42 32.18 3.93
CA ARG A 249 -23.90 33.26 3.04
C ARG A 249 -25.15 32.80 2.31
N PRO A 250 -26.22 33.61 2.24
CA PRO A 250 -27.37 33.26 1.40
C PRO A 250 -26.98 33.03 -0.05
N HIS A 251 -27.53 32.00 -0.64
CA HIS A 251 -27.36 31.65 -2.05
C HIS A 251 -28.68 31.07 -2.60
N HIS A 252 -28.74 30.75 -3.87
CA HIS A 252 -29.89 30.10 -4.49
C HIS A 252 -29.47 28.79 -5.17
N PHE A 253 -30.14 27.70 -4.81
CA PHE A 253 -30.14 26.43 -5.54
C PHE A 253 -31.59 26.00 -5.78
N PRO A 254 -31.93 25.41 -6.95
CA PRO A 254 -33.31 25.04 -7.27
C PRO A 254 -33.87 23.95 -6.35
N PHE A 255 -33.00 23.10 -5.78
CA PHE A 255 -33.38 21.95 -4.96
C PHE A 255 -33.38 22.23 -3.44
N THR A 256 -32.98 23.43 -3.01
CA THR A 256 -33.00 23.85 -1.59
C THR A 256 -33.58 25.23 -1.40
N GLU A 257 -34.30 25.43 -0.29
CA GLU A 257 -34.83 26.73 0.13
C GLU A 257 -35.10 26.73 1.65
N PRO A 258 -34.47 27.61 2.45
CA PRO A 258 -33.42 28.53 2.08
C PRO A 258 -32.10 27.78 1.73
N SER A 259 -31.32 28.42 0.85
CA SER A 259 -30.01 27.91 0.43
C SER A 259 -28.90 28.81 0.93
N CYS A 260 -27.74 28.26 1.11
CA CYS A 260 -26.54 28.99 1.51
C CYS A 260 -25.27 28.36 0.94
N GLU A 261 -24.25 29.16 0.78
CA GLU A 261 -22.86 28.73 0.66
C GLU A 261 -22.19 28.82 2.03
N VAL A 262 -21.25 27.90 2.27
CA VAL A 262 -20.50 27.85 3.52
C VAL A 262 -19.04 28.12 3.24
N ASP A 263 -18.53 29.17 3.88
CA ASP A 263 -17.15 29.55 3.82
C ASP A 263 -16.45 29.19 5.13
N ILE A 264 -15.16 28.87 5.03
CA ILE A 264 -14.26 28.81 6.18
C ILE A 264 -13.32 30.01 6.20
N GLN A 265 -12.95 30.45 7.38
CA GLN A 265 -11.92 31.48 7.52
C GLN A 265 -10.60 30.96 6.94
N CYS A 266 -9.96 31.75 6.11
CA CYS A 266 -8.73 31.34 5.44
C CYS A 266 -7.63 30.96 6.45
N HIS A 267 -7.27 29.70 6.47
CA HIS A 267 -6.26 29.15 7.39
C HIS A 267 -4.87 29.77 7.20
N LYS A 268 -4.56 30.27 5.99
CA LYS A 268 -3.26 30.83 5.66
C LYS A 268 -3.08 32.26 6.22
N CYS A 269 -4.12 33.08 6.18
CA CYS A 269 -4.03 34.49 6.59
C CYS A 269 -4.85 34.83 7.85
N GLY A 270 -5.60 33.87 8.41
CA GLY A 270 -6.45 34.09 9.56
C GLY A 270 -7.51 35.17 9.35
N GLY A 271 -8.07 35.24 8.14
CA GLY A 271 -9.11 36.22 7.79
C GLY A 271 -8.59 37.60 7.33
N LYS A 272 -7.27 37.82 7.26
CA LYS A 272 -6.69 39.13 6.88
C LYS A 272 -6.68 39.43 5.38
N GLY A 273 -6.90 38.41 4.57
CA GLY A 273 -6.76 38.50 3.11
C GLY A 273 -5.38 38.08 2.63
N CYS A 274 -5.31 37.20 1.61
CA CYS A 274 -4.07 36.76 0.98
C CYS A 274 -4.36 36.27 -0.46
N PRO A 275 -3.36 35.98 -1.28
CA PRO A 275 -3.57 35.44 -2.63
C PRO A 275 -4.41 34.16 -2.67
N THR A 276 -4.31 33.30 -1.67
CA THR A 276 -5.08 32.03 -1.58
C THR A 276 -6.57 32.28 -1.46
N CYS A 277 -7.00 33.27 -0.67
CA CYS A 277 -8.41 33.66 -0.55
C CYS A 277 -8.76 34.88 -1.42
N LYS A 278 -7.93 35.22 -2.39
CA LYS A 278 -8.10 36.36 -3.31
C LYS A 278 -8.39 37.70 -2.59
N GLY A 279 -7.80 37.87 -1.40
CA GLY A 279 -7.97 39.08 -0.58
C GLY A 279 -9.17 39.09 0.35
N GLU A 280 -10.10 38.14 0.25
CA GLU A 280 -11.36 38.16 1.01
C GLU A 280 -11.25 37.66 2.46
N GLY A 281 -10.21 36.90 2.79
CA GLY A 281 -10.04 36.29 4.11
C GLY A 281 -10.90 35.02 4.33
N TRP A 282 -11.71 34.63 3.36
CA TRP A 282 -12.62 33.47 3.42
C TRP A 282 -12.45 32.59 2.20
N ILE A 283 -12.71 31.30 2.35
CA ILE A 283 -12.65 30.30 1.29
C ILE A 283 -13.96 29.53 1.30
N GLU A 284 -14.68 29.57 0.19
CA GLU A 284 -15.89 28.76 -0.01
C GLU A 284 -15.53 27.27 -0.06
N VAL A 285 -16.26 26.43 0.68
CA VAL A 285 -15.99 24.99 0.77
C VAL A 285 -17.16 24.13 0.31
N LEU A 286 -18.41 24.58 0.48
CA LEU A 286 -19.59 23.81 0.11
C LEU A 286 -20.84 24.66 -0.07
N GLY A 287 -21.80 24.13 -0.82
CA GLY A 287 -23.18 24.62 -0.90
C GLY A 287 -24.11 23.78 -0.04
N ALA A 288 -25.14 24.39 0.55
CA ALA A 288 -26.09 23.70 1.42
C ALA A 288 -27.44 24.41 1.47
N GLY A 289 -28.46 23.75 2.03
CA GLY A 289 -29.75 24.34 2.27
C GLY A 289 -30.78 23.36 2.81
N MET A 290 -31.96 23.87 3.15
CA MET A 290 -33.09 23.02 3.46
C MET A 290 -33.67 22.45 2.18
N VAL A 291 -34.01 21.16 2.19
CA VAL A 291 -34.57 20.48 1.00
C VAL A 291 -35.87 21.20 0.58
N HIS A 292 -35.93 21.57 -0.70
CA HIS A 292 -37.10 22.27 -1.23
C HIS A 292 -38.36 21.37 -1.14
N PRO A 293 -39.51 21.87 -0.66
CA PRO A 293 -40.75 21.08 -0.51
C PRO A 293 -41.19 20.33 -1.77
N LYS A 294 -40.93 20.90 -2.94
CA LYS A 294 -41.21 20.23 -4.22
C LYS A 294 -40.33 18.99 -4.47
N VAL A 295 -39.11 19.01 -4.00
CA VAL A 295 -38.21 17.82 -4.09
C VAL A 295 -38.78 16.68 -3.26
N LEU A 296 -39.23 16.97 -2.02
CA LEU A 296 -39.88 15.96 -1.16
C LEU A 296 -41.13 15.39 -1.83
N ARG A 297 -42.02 16.27 -2.36
CA ARG A 297 -43.22 15.82 -3.11
C ARG A 297 -42.88 14.98 -4.33
N ASN A 298 -41.83 15.31 -5.07
CA ASN A 298 -41.38 14.54 -6.22
C ASN A 298 -40.94 13.12 -5.84
N CYS A 299 -40.59 12.88 -4.58
CA CYS A 299 -40.24 11.57 -4.02
C CYS A 299 -41.39 10.92 -3.24
N GLY A 300 -42.59 11.50 -3.27
CA GLY A 300 -43.76 10.98 -2.56
C GLY A 300 -43.77 11.24 -1.04
N ILE A 301 -42.92 12.17 -0.56
CA ILE A 301 -42.81 12.54 0.86
C ILE A 301 -43.62 13.81 1.14
N ASP A 302 -44.41 13.79 2.22
CA ASP A 302 -45.21 14.93 2.65
C ASP A 302 -44.33 16.01 3.33
N PRO A 303 -44.15 17.19 2.73
CA PRO A 303 -43.35 18.25 3.28
C PRO A 303 -43.98 18.98 4.49
N ASP A 304 -45.26 18.72 4.78
CA ASP A 304 -45.89 19.24 5.99
C ASP A 304 -45.57 18.38 7.23
N GLU A 305 -45.19 17.11 7.02
CA GLU A 305 -44.77 16.18 8.06
C GLU A 305 -43.24 16.06 8.19
N TYR A 306 -42.53 16.10 7.06
CA TYR A 306 -41.09 15.92 6.98
C TYR A 306 -40.38 17.15 6.46
N SER A 307 -39.23 17.42 7.02
CA SER A 307 -38.28 18.43 6.55
C SER A 307 -36.87 17.85 6.46
N GLY A 308 -36.00 18.51 5.75
CA GLY A 308 -34.66 18.01 5.61
C GLY A 308 -33.67 19.07 5.17
N PHE A 309 -32.40 18.72 5.22
CA PHE A 309 -31.32 19.52 4.64
C PHE A 309 -30.43 18.70 3.73
N ALA A 310 -29.81 19.36 2.77
CA ALA A 310 -28.82 18.80 1.90
C ALA A 310 -27.59 19.71 1.81
N PHE A 311 -26.46 19.12 1.49
CA PHE A 311 -25.21 19.83 1.25
C PHE A 311 -24.37 19.10 0.21
N GLY A 312 -23.48 19.84 -0.48
CA GLY A 312 -22.57 19.27 -1.48
C GLY A 312 -21.20 19.93 -1.43
N MET A 313 -20.16 19.11 -1.37
CA MET A 313 -18.77 19.56 -1.32
C MET A 313 -17.93 18.91 -2.41
N GLY A 314 -16.97 19.64 -3.00
CA GLY A 314 -16.00 19.13 -3.94
C GLY A 314 -14.83 18.48 -3.21
N LEU A 315 -14.58 17.19 -3.45
CA LEU A 315 -13.51 16.42 -2.78
C LEU A 315 -12.12 16.99 -3.08
N GLU A 316 -11.87 17.37 -4.33
CA GLU A 316 -10.58 17.93 -4.75
C GLU A 316 -10.21 19.18 -3.96
N ARG A 317 -11.18 20.06 -3.71
CA ARG A 317 -10.97 21.29 -2.94
C ARG A 317 -10.53 20.99 -1.50
N PHE A 318 -11.11 19.95 -0.90
CA PHE A 318 -10.69 19.46 0.41
C PHE A 318 -9.30 18.86 0.38
N ALA A 319 -9.00 17.99 -0.60
CA ALA A 319 -7.68 17.38 -0.76
C ALA A 319 -6.59 18.43 -1.03
N MET A 320 -6.86 19.40 -1.91
CA MET A 320 -5.95 20.52 -2.17
C MET A 320 -5.68 21.35 -0.91
N GLY A 321 -6.71 21.62 -0.11
CA GLY A 321 -6.58 22.33 1.15
C GLY A 321 -5.78 21.55 2.20
N HIS A 322 -6.05 20.26 2.36
CA HIS A 322 -5.41 19.38 3.32
C HIS A 322 -3.91 19.21 3.01
N PHE A 323 -3.57 18.87 1.79
CA PHE A 323 -2.19 18.62 1.35
C PHE A 323 -1.47 19.85 0.79
N LYS A 324 -2.11 21.02 0.77
CA LYS A 324 -1.56 22.28 0.23
C LYS A 324 -1.19 22.18 -1.25
N ILE A 325 -1.95 21.42 -2.02
CA ILE A 325 -1.79 21.30 -3.46
C ILE A 325 -2.28 22.59 -4.11
N SER A 326 -1.49 23.18 -4.98
CA SER A 326 -1.79 24.51 -5.56
C SER A 326 -2.51 24.45 -6.90
N ASP A 327 -2.50 23.29 -7.56
CA ASP A 327 -3.02 23.11 -8.91
C ASP A 327 -3.79 21.78 -8.99
N LEU A 328 -5.07 21.84 -9.40
CA LEU A 328 -5.96 20.68 -9.50
C LEU A 328 -5.43 19.62 -10.48
N ARG A 329 -4.77 20.04 -11.54
CA ARG A 329 -4.26 19.16 -12.60
C ARG A 329 -3.29 18.11 -12.06
N LEU A 330 -2.49 18.46 -11.05
CA LEU A 330 -1.55 17.54 -10.39
C LEU A 330 -2.23 16.29 -9.81
N ILE A 331 -3.50 16.42 -9.40
CA ILE A 331 -4.28 15.31 -8.86
C ILE A 331 -4.59 14.26 -9.95
N PHE A 332 -4.75 14.69 -11.21
CA PHE A 332 -5.21 13.85 -12.31
C PHE A 332 -4.11 13.47 -13.32
N GLU A 333 -2.93 14.10 -13.27
CA GLU A 333 -1.83 13.83 -14.21
C GLU A 333 -1.10 12.51 -13.96
N ASN A 334 -1.33 11.86 -12.82
CA ASN A 334 -0.70 10.59 -12.43
C ASN A 334 0.84 10.65 -12.45
N ASP A 335 1.43 11.81 -12.11
CA ASP A 335 2.87 11.98 -12.01
C ASP A 335 3.38 11.26 -10.75
N GLU A 336 4.23 10.25 -10.93
CA GLU A 336 4.78 9.45 -9.84
C GLU A 336 5.55 10.30 -8.81
N ARG A 337 6.27 11.33 -9.25
CA ARG A 337 7.02 12.26 -8.39
C ARG A 337 6.09 13.08 -7.49
N PHE A 338 4.87 13.35 -7.97
CA PHE A 338 3.84 14.00 -7.16
C PHE A 338 3.24 13.01 -6.17
N LEU A 339 2.87 11.82 -6.63
CA LEU A 339 2.20 10.81 -5.81
C LEU A 339 3.09 10.26 -4.68
N GLN A 340 4.41 10.21 -4.89
CA GLN A 340 5.38 9.77 -3.87
C GLN A 340 5.54 10.74 -2.69
N GLN A 341 4.90 11.91 -2.72
CA GLN A 341 4.95 12.90 -1.63
C GLN A 341 3.92 12.63 -0.52
N PHE A 342 3.04 11.66 -0.72
CA PHE A 342 1.90 11.39 0.15
C PHE A 342 1.90 10.00 0.77
#